data_a105d5ef0149b3352a0934c2fdcb27e9
#
_entry.id   a105d5ef0149b3352a0934c2fdcb27e9
#
_cell.length_a   1.000
_cell.length_b   1.000
_cell.length_c   1.000
_cell.angle_alpha   90.00
_cell.angle_beta   90.00
_cell.angle_gamma   90.00
#
_symmetry.space_group_name_H-M   'P 1'
#
loop_
_entity.id
_entity.type
_entity.pdbx_description
1 polymer ?
#
loop_
_entity_poly.entity_id
_entity_poly.type
_entity_poly.pdbx_seq_one_letter_code
_entity_poly.pdbx_strand_id
1 'polypeptide(L)'
;MGVNQEFVGKTFFSEKWELFEVGREKVKEFALALGETNPIYFKKEHAQSLGYADIVAPPTFLISVAMSAMNKVLFDPEFNLDYSRIVHGEQGFTLHKPVVAGMQLALNTTLESVVEKVGNEFLTFNINFGEPDGYVANLKSVLISRGEA
;
A
#
# COMPACT_ATOMS: atom_id res chain seq x y z
N MET A 1 16.89 3.53 -21.50
CA MET A 1 15.52 3.88 -21.88
C MET A 1 14.67 3.83 -20.64
N GLY A 2 13.86 4.84 -20.46
CA GLY A 2 13.06 5.02 -19.26
C GLY A 2 11.69 4.37 -19.33
N VAL A 3 10.99 4.43 -18.21
CA VAL A 3 9.59 4.02 -18.12
C VAL A 3 8.69 4.94 -18.96
N ASN A 4 7.54 4.41 -19.36
CA ASN A 4 6.58 5.18 -20.15
C ASN A 4 5.94 6.30 -19.30
N GLN A 5 6.25 7.54 -19.65
CA GLN A 5 5.79 8.75 -18.97
C GLN A 5 4.27 9.00 -19.10
N GLU A 6 3.60 8.33 -20.05
CA GLU A 6 2.13 8.46 -20.20
C GLU A 6 1.35 7.87 -19.04
N PHE A 7 1.99 7.03 -18.22
CA PHE A 7 1.40 6.51 -16.99
C PHE A 7 1.32 7.53 -15.86
N VAL A 8 2.13 8.61 -15.92
CA VAL A 8 2.13 9.67 -14.90
C VAL A 8 0.77 10.37 -14.87
N GLY A 9 0.20 10.48 -13.69
CA GLY A 9 -1.11 11.08 -13.46
C GLY A 9 -2.31 10.16 -13.70
N LYS A 10 -2.09 8.96 -14.23
CA LYS A 10 -3.16 7.96 -14.36
C LYS A 10 -3.49 7.34 -12.99
N THR A 11 -4.77 7.19 -12.72
CA THR A 11 -5.26 6.54 -11.51
C THR A 11 -5.87 5.18 -11.85
N PHE A 12 -5.43 4.16 -11.15
CA PHE A 12 -5.92 2.78 -11.25
C PHE A 12 -6.80 2.49 -10.05
N PHE A 13 -8.05 2.11 -10.28
CA PHE A 13 -9.01 1.78 -9.24
C PHE A 13 -9.11 0.27 -9.05
N SER A 14 -9.36 -0.15 -7.81
CA SER A 14 -9.81 -1.52 -7.58
C SER A 14 -11.19 -1.71 -8.20
N GLU A 15 -11.41 -2.86 -8.82
CA GLU A 15 -12.72 -3.24 -9.31
C GLU A 15 -13.70 -3.37 -8.13
N LYS A 16 -14.99 -3.17 -8.39
CA LYS A 16 -16.03 -3.17 -7.34
C LYS A 16 -16.06 -4.47 -6.52
N TRP A 17 -15.70 -5.58 -7.14
CA TRP A 17 -15.62 -6.89 -6.48
C TRP A 17 -14.24 -7.22 -5.90
N GLU A 18 -13.25 -6.36 -6.14
CA GLU A 18 -11.86 -6.51 -5.67
C GLU A 18 -11.59 -5.70 -4.40
N LEU A 19 -12.60 -5.51 -3.56
CA LEU A 19 -12.40 -4.86 -2.27
C LEU A 19 -11.44 -5.70 -1.42
N PHE A 20 -10.47 -5.05 -0.82
CA PHE A 20 -9.59 -5.70 0.13
C PHE A 20 -10.30 -5.83 1.48
N GLU A 21 -10.50 -7.07 1.94
CA GLU A 21 -10.98 -7.34 3.29
C GLU A 21 -9.79 -7.48 4.24
N VAL A 22 -9.81 -6.71 5.33
CA VAL A 22 -8.81 -6.80 6.38
C VAL A 22 -9.06 -8.09 7.18
N GLY A 23 -8.33 -9.14 6.85
CA GLY A 23 -8.45 -10.44 7.48
C GLY A 23 -7.76 -10.50 8.84
N ARG A 24 -8.45 -11.05 9.85
CA ARG A 24 -7.92 -11.15 11.21
C ARG A 24 -6.60 -11.93 11.26
N GLU A 25 -6.52 -13.06 10.59
CA GLU A 25 -5.31 -13.89 10.59
C GLU A 25 -4.15 -13.21 9.89
N LYS A 26 -4.42 -12.43 8.83
CA LYS A 26 -3.40 -11.65 8.13
C LYS A 26 -2.83 -10.52 9.00
N VAL A 27 -3.69 -9.88 9.79
CA VAL A 27 -3.26 -8.87 10.78
C VAL A 27 -2.35 -9.50 11.82
N LYS A 28 -2.73 -10.64 12.38
CA LYS A 28 -1.93 -11.38 13.38
C LYS A 28 -0.55 -11.78 12.80
N GLU A 29 -0.55 -12.33 11.60
CA GLU A 29 0.68 -12.75 10.92
C GLU A 29 1.64 -11.57 10.72
N PHE A 30 1.12 -10.44 10.26
CA PHE A 30 1.90 -9.23 10.07
C PHE A 30 2.45 -8.70 11.39
N ALA A 31 1.63 -8.65 12.44
CA ALA A 31 2.04 -8.21 13.77
C ALA A 31 3.14 -9.11 14.36
N LEU A 32 3.01 -10.43 14.20
CA LEU A 32 4.05 -11.38 14.62
C LEU A 32 5.36 -11.16 13.88
N ALA A 33 5.31 -10.90 12.58
CA ALA A 33 6.49 -10.62 11.77
C ALA A 33 7.23 -9.35 12.20
N LEU A 34 6.49 -8.36 12.74
CA LEU A 34 7.05 -7.14 13.31
C LEU A 34 7.61 -7.33 14.73
N GLY A 35 7.36 -8.46 15.37
CA GLY A 35 7.73 -8.69 16.77
C GLY A 35 6.80 -7.99 17.77
N GLU A 36 5.57 -7.65 17.35
CA GLU A 36 4.58 -7.01 18.21
C GLU A 36 4.08 -7.96 19.32
N THR A 37 3.85 -7.39 20.50
CA THR A 37 3.37 -8.13 21.67
C THR A 37 2.07 -7.55 22.24
N ASN A 38 1.64 -6.38 21.78
CA ASN A 38 0.42 -5.74 22.27
C ASN A 38 -0.81 -6.58 21.89
N PRO A 39 -1.63 -7.00 22.88
CA PRO A 39 -2.80 -7.84 22.62
C PRO A 39 -3.87 -7.17 21.74
N ILE A 40 -3.81 -5.86 21.50
CA ILE A 40 -4.70 -5.17 20.57
C ILE A 40 -4.63 -5.73 19.15
N TYR A 41 -3.46 -6.27 18.76
CA TYR A 41 -3.23 -6.86 17.44
C TYR A 41 -3.60 -8.35 17.35
N PHE A 42 -3.90 -8.99 18.49
CA PHE A 42 -4.05 -10.44 18.56
C PHE A 42 -5.36 -10.92 19.17
N LYS A 43 -5.94 -10.14 20.09
CA LYS A 43 -7.10 -10.54 20.89
C LYS A 43 -8.29 -9.61 20.66
N LYS A 44 -9.32 -10.15 20.00
CA LYS A 44 -10.55 -9.43 19.68
C LYS A 44 -11.19 -8.82 20.92
N GLU A 45 -11.31 -9.58 22.01
CA GLU A 45 -11.94 -9.14 23.23
C GLU A 45 -11.18 -7.96 23.88
N HIS A 46 -9.85 -7.99 23.80
CA HIS A 46 -9.02 -6.89 24.27
C HIS A 46 -9.23 -5.62 23.43
N ALA A 47 -9.21 -5.75 22.10
CA ALA A 47 -9.49 -4.62 21.21
C ALA A 47 -10.89 -4.04 21.45
N GLN A 48 -11.89 -4.90 21.63
CA GLN A 48 -13.26 -4.48 21.92
C GLN A 48 -13.37 -3.77 23.27
N SER A 49 -12.61 -4.17 24.29
CA SER A 49 -12.55 -3.48 25.57
C SER A 49 -12.02 -2.05 25.46
N LEU A 50 -11.25 -1.76 24.41
CA LEU A 50 -10.72 -0.44 24.10
C LEU A 50 -11.57 0.36 23.10
N GLY A 51 -12.73 -0.18 22.69
CA GLY A 51 -13.68 0.50 21.81
C GLY A 51 -13.57 0.17 20.32
N TYR A 52 -12.74 -0.80 19.93
CA TYR A 52 -12.63 -1.24 18.56
C TYR A 52 -13.56 -2.42 18.27
N ALA A 53 -14.02 -2.55 17.02
CA ALA A 53 -14.91 -3.65 16.64
C ALA A 53 -14.22 -5.02 16.61
N ASP A 54 -12.94 -5.05 16.33
CA ASP A 54 -12.10 -6.24 16.23
C ASP A 54 -10.63 -5.85 16.43
N ILE A 55 -9.69 -6.78 16.25
CA ILE A 55 -8.26 -6.48 16.37
C ILE A 55 -7.86 -5.37 15.41
N VAL A 56 -6.96 -4.52 15.88
CA VAL A 56 -6.43 -3.39 15.12
C VAL A 56 -5.20 -3.85 14.35
N ALA A 57 -5.08 -3.44 13.09
CA ALA A 57 -3.87 -3.68 12.32
C ALA A 57 -2.73 -2.76 12.77
N PRO A 58 -1.48 -3.24 12.80
CA PRO A 58 -0.34 -2.37 12.99
C PRO A 58 -0.32 -1.20 12.01
N PRO A 59 0.20 -0.02 12.39
CA PRO A 59 0.13 1.19 11.55
C PRO A 59 0.71 1.03 10.14
N THR A 60 1.63 0.09 9.94
CA THR A 60 2.28 -0.16 8.64
C THR A 60 1.67 -1.32 7.86
N PHE A 61 0.60 -1.94 8.36
CA PHE A 61 -0.03 -3.12 7.77
C PHE A 61 -0.38 -2.97 6.28
N LEU A 62 -0.91 -1.80 5.88
CA LEU A 62 -1.40 -1.58 4.53
C LEU A 62 -0.29 -1.58 3.46
N ILE A 63 0.99 -1.57 3.84
CA ILE A 63 2.07 -1.73 2.85
C ILE A 63 1.98 -3.06 2.10
N SER A 64 1.53 -4.12 2.77
CA SER A 64 1.37 -5.43 2.15
C SER A 64 0.34 -5.42 1.02
N VAL A 65 -0.67 -4.57 1.14
CA VAL A 65 -1.72 -4.37 0.13
C VAL A 65 -1.28 -3.38 -0.95
N ALA A 66 -0.61 -2.30 -0.55
CA ALA A 66 -0.12 -1.27 -1.45
C ALA A 66 0.87 -1.84 -2.48
N MET A 67 1.74 -2.76 -2.08
CA MET A 67 2.65 -3.44 -3.01
C MET A 67 1.89 -4.15 -4.14
N SER A 68 0.83 -4.88 -3.79
CA SER A 68 -0.02 -5.55 -4.78
C SER A 68 -0.75 -4.54 -5.70
N ALA A 69 -1.19 -3.42 -5.15
CA ALA A 69 -1.84 -2.37 -5.92
C ALA A 69 -0.90 -1.73 -6.95
N MET A 70 0.36 -1.48 -6.57
CA MET A 70 1.38 -0.94 -7.48
C MET A 70 1.73 -1.91 -8.61
N ASN A 71 1.58 -3.21 -8.39
CA ASN A 71 1.90 -4.23 -9.41
C ASN A 71 1.07 -4.07 -10.69
N LYS A 72 -0.12 -3.48 -10.63
CA LYS A 72 -0.94 -3.15 -11.82
C LYS A 72 -0.21 -2.24 -12.80
N VAL A 73 0.64 -1.36 -12.28
CA VAL A 73 1.50 -0.48 -13.09
C VAL A 73 2.84 -1.14 -13.37
N LEU A 74 3.49 -1.67 -12.33
CA LEU A 74 4.86 -2.16 -12.42
C LEU A 74 5.03 -3.33 -13.39
N PHE A 75 4.00 -4.16 -13.52
CA PHE A 75 4.00 -5.32 -14.43
C PHE A 75 3.23 -5.09 -15.73
N ASP A 76 2.74 -3.87 -15.98
CA ASP A 76 2.14 -3.53 -17.25
C ASP A 76 3.23 -3.50 -18.34
N PRO A 77 3.11 -4.31 -19.41
CA PRO A 77 4.14 -4.34 -20.47
C PRO A 77 4.36 -2.98 -21.14
N GLU A 78 3.32 -2.14 -21.21
CA GLU A 78 3.41 -0.80 -21.81
C GLU A 78 4.14 0.20 -20.90
N PHE A 79 4.30 -0.12 -19.63
CA PHE A 79 5.05 0.74 -18.70
C PHE A 79 6.56 0.68 -18.94
N ASN A 80 7.04 -0.39 -19.56
CA ASN A 80 8.45 -0.57 -19.94
C ASN A 80 9.43 -0.50 -18.76
N LEU A 81 9.10 -1.18 -17.66
CA LEU A 81 9.92 -1.24 -16.46
C LEU A 81 10.71 -2.54 -16.40
N ASP A 82 12.01 -2.44 -16.14
CA ASP A 82 12.80 -3.61 -15.72
C ASP A 82 12.67 -3.78 -14.20
N TYR A 83 11.76 -4.67 -13.79
CA TYR A 83 11.48 -4.93 -12.39
C TYR A 83 12.68 -5.45 -11.59
N SER A 84 13.64 -6.11 -12.26
CA SER A 84 14.84 -6.62 -11.59
C SER A 84 15.74 -5.52 -11.02
N ARG A 85 15.54 -4.29 -11.46
CA ARG A 85 16.34 -3.11 -11.07
C ARG A 85 15.67 -2.23 -10.03
N ILE A 86 14.48 -2.62 -9.55
CA ILE A 86 13.72 -1.83 -8.59
C ILE A 86 14.26 -2.02 -7.17
N VAL A 87 14.39 -0.90 -6.47
CA VAL A 87 14.57 -0.87 -5.03
C VAL A 87 13.53 0.05 -4.39
N HIS A 88 13.12 -0.24 -3.17
CA HIS A 88 12.21 0.59 -2.40
C HIS A 88 13.01 1.69 -1.71
N GLY A 89 12.73 2.93 -2.05
CA GLY A 89 13.49 4.09 -1.55
C GLY A 89 12.86 4.74 -0.34
N GLU A 90 11.55 5.04 -0.42
CA GLU A 90 10.84 5.74 0.66
C GLU A 90 9.44 5.16 0.84
N GLN A 91 8.94 5.21 2.08
CA GLN A 91 7.58 4.83 2.41
C GLN A 91 6.99 5.79 3.44
N GLY A 92 5.83 6.38 3.11
CA GLY A 92 5.03 7.19 4.03
C GLY A 92 3.66 6.58 4.27
N PHE A 93 3.11 6.83 5.46
CA PHE A 93 1.77 6.39 5.88
C PHE A 93 1.03 7.57 6.50
N THR A 94 -0.19 7.81 6.04
CA THR A 94 -1.13 8.72 6.70
C THR A 94 -2.40 7.93 6.99
N LEU A 95 -2.66 7.68 8.27
CA LEU A 95 -3.86 6.98 8.72
C LEU A 95 -4.89 8.02 9.18
N HIS A 96 -6.06 8.03 8.54
CA HIS A 96 -7.18 8.90 8.93
C HIS A 96 -8.03 8.27 10.03
N LYS A 97 -8.04 6.93 10.10
CA LYS A 97 -8.63 6.16 11.18
C LYS A 97 -7.91 4.82 11.34
N PRO A 98 -8.05 4.14 12.49
CA PRO A 98 -7.48 2.81 12.68
C PRO A 98 -8.01 1.82 11.65
N VAL A 99 -7.12 0.95 11.17
CA VAL A 99 -7.49 -0.17 10.31
C VAL A 99 -7.81 -1.36 11.21
N VAL A 100 -9.02 -1.88 11.08
CA VAL A 100 -9.56 -2.92 11.95
C VAL A 100 -9.98 -4.14 11.12
N ALA A 101 -9.75 -5.33 11.65
CA ALA A 101 -10.17 -6.56 10.99
C ALA A 101 -11.68 -6.54 10.66
N GLY A 102 -12.05 -7.00 9.48
CA GLY A 102 -13.39 -6.95 8.95
C GLY A 102 -13.70 -5.75 8.05
N MET A 103 -12.88 -4.72 8.04
CA MET A 103 -13.03 -3.60 7.12
C MET A 103 -12.86 -4.06 5.68
N GLN A 104 -13.67 -3.49 4.78
CA GLN A 104 -13.56 -3.70 3.34
C GLN A 104 -13.13 -2.39 2.68
N LEU A 105 -11.97 -2.41 2.05
CA LEU A 105 -11.30 -1.22 1.54
C LEU A 105 -11.25 -1.22 0.02
N ALA A 106 -11.72 -0.13 -0.59
CA ALA A 106 -11.44 0.17 -1.98
C ALA A 106 -10.08 0.86 -2.09
N LEU A 107 -9.36 0.58 -3.17
CA LEU A 107 -8.06 1.17 -3.43
C LEU A 107 -8.08 1.98 -4.72
N ASN A 108 -7.36 3.10 -4.72
CA ASN A 108 -6.90 3.72 -5.95
C ASN A 108 -5.40 3.98 -5.88
N THR A 109 -4.73 3.77 -6.99
CA THR A 109 -3.28 3.89 -7.12
C THR A 109 -2.97 4.87 -8.23
N THR A 110 -2.19 5.89 -7.93
CA THR A 110 -1.74 6.89 -8.89
C THR A 110 -0.22 6.90 -8.94
N LEU A 111 0.35 6.82 -10.14
CA LEU A 111 1.75 7.16 -10.36
C LEU A 111 1.83 8.68 -10.46
N GLU A 112 2.22 9.36 -9.37
CA GLU A 112 2.26 10.82 -9.31
C GLU A 112 3.36 11.42 -10.17
N SER A 113 4.54 10.82 -10.14
CA SER A 113 5.69 11.34 -10.86
C SER A 113 6.73 10.28 -11.17
N VAL A 114 7.48 10.54 -12.22
CA VAL A 114 8.73 9.86 -12.54
C VAL A 114 9.78 10.94 -12.71
N VAL A 115 10.82 10.92 -11.88
CA VAL A 115 11.89 11.92 -11.91
C VAL A 115 13.23 11.22 -12.07
N GLU A 116 13.95 11.58 -13.12
CA GLU A 116 15.33 11.10 -13.32
C GLU A 116 16.31 11.89 -12.46
N LYS A 117 17.15 11.18 -11.72
CA LYS A 117 18.26 11.74 -10.95
C LYS A 117 19.47 10.82 -11.03
N VAL A 118 20.58 11.34 -11.53
CA VAL A 118 21.87 10.61 -11.60
C VAL A 118 21.69 9.22 -12.26
N GLY A 119 20.98 9.18 -13.38
CA GLY A 119 20.75 7.96 -14.15
C GLY A 119 19.75 6.98 -13.56
N ASN A 120 19.08 7.33 -12.45
CA ASN A 120 18.02 6.51 -11.84
C ASN A 120 16.67 7.21 -11.98
N GLU A 121 15.61 6.44 -12.17
CA GLU A 121 14.24 6.97 -12.19
C GLU A 121 13.57 6.74 -10.84
N PHE A 122 13.07 7.83 -10.24
CA PHE A 122 12.32 7.82 -8.99
C PHE A 122 10.83 7.84 -9.29
N LEU A 123 10.17 6.73 -9.00
CA LEU A 123 8.75 6.51 -9.25
C LEU A 123 7.97 6.77 -7.96
N THR A 124 7.18 7.84 -7.93
CA THR A 124 6.36 8.17 -6.76
C THR A 124 4.94 7.68 -6.96
N PHE A 125 4.50 6.76 -6.12
CA PHE A 125 3.14 6.25 -6.09
C PHE A 125 2.38 6.80 -4.90
N ASN A 126 1.10 7.10 -5.13
CA ASN A 126 0.13 7.47 -4.11
C ASN A 126 -0.99 6.42 -4.11
N ILE A 127 -1.21 5.78 -2.98
CA ILE A 127 -2.22 4.74 -2.83
C ILE A 127 -3.22 5.18 -1.76
N ASN A 128 -4.48 5.36 -2.15
CA ASN A 128 -5.56 5.69 -1.25
C ASN A 128 -6.39 4.45 -0.93
N PHE A 129 -6.70 4.30 0.34
CA PHE A 129 -7.60 3.28 0.86
C PHE A 129 -8.84 3.95 1.41
N GLY A 130 -10.01 3.48 1.02
CA GLY A 130 -11.26 4.09 1.43
C GLY A 130 -12.39 3.11 1.69
N GLU A 131 -13.32 3.58 2.50
CA GLU A 131 -14.66 3.03 2.69
C GLU A 131 -15.69 3.94 2.01
N PRO A 132 -16.98 3.53 1.87
CA PRO A 132 -17.99 4.37 1.24
C PRO A 132 -18.17 5.76 1.86
N ASP A 133 -17.84 5.93 3.13
CA ASP A 133 -17.97 7.17 3.88
C ASP A 133 -16.69 8.04 3.91
N GLY A 134 -15.61 7.59 3.29
CA GLY A 134 -14.39 8.40 3.17
C GLY A 134 -13.09 7.62 3.20
N TYR A 135 -11.99 8.37 3.16
CA TYR A 135 -10.65 7.80 3.17
C TYR A 135 -10.28 7.24 4.55
N VAL A 136 -9.65 6.08 4.52
CA VAL A 136 -9.09 5.39 5.70
C VAL A 136 -7.61 5.69 5.83
N ALA A 137 -6.88 5.59 4.75
CA ALA A 137 -5.44 5.80 4.73
C ALA A 137 -4.93 6.28 3.37
N ASN A 138 -3.78 6.94 3.40
CA ASN A 138 -2.99 7.25 2.23
C ASN A 138 -1.57 6.75 2.44
N LEU A 139 -1.03 6.03 1.46
CA LEU A 139 0.35 5.59 1.42
C LEU A 139 1.09 6.27 0.26
N LYS A 140 2.29 6.73 0.53
CA LYS A 140 3.20 7.25 -0.48
C LYS A 140 4.43 6.35 -0.55
N SER A 141 4.66 5.76 -1.72
CA SER A 141 5.81 4.88 -1.96
C SER A 141 6.70 5.49 -3.05
N VAL A 142 7.99 5.56 -2.79
CA VAL A 142 8.98 5.91 -3.80
C VAL A 142 9.79 4.68 -4.14
N LEU A 143 9.64 4.20 -5.35
CA LEU A 143 10.45 3.13 -5.91
C LEU A 143 11.52 3.74 -6.81
N ILE A 144 12.69 3.13 -6.84
CA ILE A 144 13.81 3.60 -7.65
C ILE A 144 14.17 2.53 -8.67
N SER A 145 13.99 2.85 -9.94
CA SER A 145 14.52 2.06 -11.05
C SER A 145 15.97 2.47 -11.29
N ARG A 146 16.88 1.57 -10.96
CA ARG A 146 18.33 1.86 -11.12
C ARG A 146 18.72 1.84 -12.58
N GLY A 147 19.48 2.85 -13.00
CA GLY A 147 20.07 2.94 -14.31
C GLY A 147 21.12 1.85 -14.59
N GLU A 148 21.56 1.76 -15.82
CA GLU A 148 22.71 0.90 -16.16
C GLU A 148 23.99 1.49 -15.56
N ALA A 149 24.83 0.59 -15.02
CA ALA A 149 26.12 0.97 -14.48
C ALA A 149 27.11 1.34 -15.59
#